data_ad1c6ad1cde7b79ba33c0f0c824349cc
#
_entry.id   ad1c6ad1cde7b79ba33c0f0c824349cc
#
_cell.length_a   1.000
_cell.length_b   1.000
_cell.length_c   1.000
_cell.angle_alpha   90.00
_cell.angle_beta   90.00
_cell.angle_gamma   90.00
#
_symmetry.space_group_name_H-M   'P 1'
#
loop_
_entity.id
_entity.type
_entity.pdbx_description
1 polymer ?
#
loop_
_entity_poly.entity_id
_entity_poly.type
_entity_poly.pdbx_seq_one_letter_code
_entity_poly.pdbx_strand_id
1 'polypeptide(L)'
;LFDGMNTVVSQFAHLPHGICSQNSQLNIRGVLDSYGIGDLFKSVVGYDDVSNGHQKPHPFGGVKCVENIFGVDQANELCLMYIGDHEADTQFARNIEAALGKNAKVIAVAAGYSRSEPENWQTKPDYIANHVDDLLTIIGKYT
;
A
#
# COMPACT_ATOMS: atom_id res chain seq x y z
N LEU A 1 -4.92 -12.33 -1.67
CA LEU A 1 -4.10 -11.95 -0.49
C LEU A 1 -2.98 -12.95 -0.28
N PHE A 2 -1.81 -12.44 0.06
CA PHE A 2 -0.70 -13.30 0.48
C PHE A 2 -1.05 -14.01 1.79
N ASP A 3 -0.48 -15.19 1.99
CA ASP A 3 -0.66 -15.95 3.22
C ASP A 3 -0.25 -15.10 4.43
N GLY A 4 -1.12 -15.04 5.42
CA GLY A 4 -0.88 -14.30 6.65
C GLY A 4 -1.18 -12.81 6.60
N MET A 5 -1.52 -12.22 5.45
CA MET A 5 -1.84 -10.79 5.36
C MET A 5 -3.06 -10.40 6.18
N ASN A 6 -4.05 -11.27 6.29
CA ASN A 6 -5.20 -11.04 7.15
C ASN A 6 -4.78 -10.91 8.63
N THR A 7 -3.80 -11.67 9.07
CA THR A 7 -3.22 -11.56 10.42
C THR A 7 -2.50 -10.22 10.59
N VAL A 8 -1.71 -9.80 9.61
CA VAL A 8 -1.00 -8.51 9.65
C VAL A 8 -1.99 -7.36 9.77
N VAL A 9 -3.00 -7.33 8.91
CA VAL A 9 -4.02 -6.29 8.91
C VAL A 9 -4.76 -6.26 10.24
N SER A 10 -5.14 -7.41 10.76
CA SER A 10 -5.87 -7.49 12.03
C SER A 10 -5.03 -7.03 13.22
N GLN A 11 -3.74 -7.38 13.24
CA GLN A 11 -2.84 -6.96 14.32
C GLN A 11 -2.66 -5.45 14.37
N PHE A 12 -2.69 -4.79 13.21
CA PHE A 12 -2.54 -3.34 13.10
C PHE A 12 -3.87 -2.64 12.78
N ALA A 13 -4.99 -3.22 13.21
CA ALA A 13 -6.32 -2.69 12.93
C ALA A 13 -6.54 -1.26 13.46
N HIS A 14 -5.77 -0.83 14.45
CA HIS A 14 -5.82 0.52 15.00
C HIS A 14 -5.21 1.58 14.06
N LEU A 15 -4.47 1.16 13.04
CA LEU A 15 -3.92 2.07 12.04
C LEU A 15 -4.88 2.21 10.86
N PRO A 16 -4.90 3.36 10.18
CA PRO A 16 -5.68 3.51 8.96
C PRO A 16 -5.12 2.63 7.84
N HIS A 17 -5.99 1.91 7.16
CA HIS A 17 -5.65 1.04 6.04
C HIS A 17 -6.31 1.50 4.76
N GLY A 18 -5.58 1.37 3.66
CA GLY A 18 -6.10 1.58 2.31
C GLY A 18 -5.51 0.56 1.35
N ILE A 19 -6.19 0.37 0.24
CA ILE A 19 -5.71 -0.47 -0.86
C ILE A 19 -5.75 0.35 -2.14
N CYS A 20 -4.67 0.25 -2.91
CA CYS A 20 -4.63 0.69 -4.29
C CYS A 20 -4.13 -0.49 -5.13
N SER A 21 -4.98 -1.02 -6.00
CA SER A 21 -4.70 -2.25 -6.74
C SER A 21 -5.16 -2.11 -8.19
N GLN A 22 -4.55 -2.91 -9.07
CA GLN A 22 -4.97 -3.02 -10.47
C GLN A 22 -6.13 -4.01 -10.67
N ASN A 23 -6.64 -4.62 -9.60
CA ASN A 23 -7.89 -5.37 -9.63
C ASN A 23 -9.09 -4.43 -9.59
N SER A 24 -10.26 -4.95 -10.01
CA SER A 24 -11.49 -4.17 -9.92
C SER A 24 -11.90 -3.95 -8.46
N GLN A 25 -12.59 -2.85 -8.21
CA GLN A 25 -13.18 -2.52 -6.91
C GLN A 25 -13.99 -3.70 -6.35
N LEU A 26 -14.82 -4.32 -7.20
CA LEU A 26 -15.67 -5.43 -6.82
C LEU A 26 -14.86 -6.64 -6.36
N ASN A 27 -13.81 -6.99 -7.12
CA ASN A 27 -12.95 -8.13 -6.78
C ASN A 27 -12.18 -7.89 -5.49
N ILE A 28 -11.66 -6.69 -5.29
CA ILE A 28 -10.94 -6.33 -4.07
C ILE A 28 -11.87 -6.48 -2.86
N ARG A 29 -13.06 -5.88 -2.94
CA ARG A 29 -14.05 -5.94 -1.86
C ARG A 29 -14.45 -7.38 -1.55
N GLY A 30 -14.65 -8.19 -2.58
CA GLY A 30 -14.99 -9.61 -2.41
C GLY A 30 -13.93 -10.40 -1.66
N VAL A 31 -12.66 -10.17 -1.98
CA VAL A 31 -11.54 -10.82 -1.28
C VAL A 31 -11.47 -10.37 0.17
N LEU A 32 -11.56 -9.06 0.43
CA LEU A 32 -11.52 -8.54 1.80
C LEU A 32 -12.66 -9.08 2.65
N ASP A 33 -13.86 -9.14 2.08
CA ASP A 33 -15.05 -9.65 2.78
C ASP A 33 -14.91 -11.14 3.09
N SER A 34 -14.30 -11.91 2.17
CA SER A 34 -14.06 -13.34 2.40
C SER A 34 -13.14 -13.61 3.59
N TYR A 35 -12.24 -12.66 3.90
CA TYR A 35 -11.37 -12.75 5.07
C TYR A 35 -11.93 -12.03 6.30
N GLY A 36 -13.08 -11.37 6.18
CA GLY A 36 -13.70 -10.65 7.28
C GLY A 36 -12.97 -9.37 7.69
N ILE A 37 -12.19 -8.78 6.81
CA ILE A 37 -11.34 -7.62 7.10
C ILE A 37 -11.72 -6.36 6.29
N GLY A 38 -12.82 -6.42 5.55
CA GLY A 38 -13.24 -5.29 4.69
C GLY A 38 -13.44 -3.99 5.46
N ASP A 39 -13.97 -4.06 6.67
CA ASP A 39 -14.25 -2.87 7.48
C ASP A 39 -12.98 -2.18 8.00
N LEU A 40 -11.83 -2.83 7.94
CA LEU A 40 -10.57 -2.24 8.37
C LEU A 40 -9.97 -1.30 7.32
N PHE A 41 -10.47 -1.34 6.08
CA PHE A 41 -9.96 -0.53 4.97
C PHE A 41 -10.85 0.68 4.74
N LYS A 42 -10.31 1.86 5.04
CA LYS A 42 -11.04 3.13 4.89
C LYS A 42 -11.10 3.59 3.44
N SER A 43 -10.22 3.12 2.59
CA SER A 43 -10.23 3.43 1.17
C SER A 43 -9.81 2.21 0.36
N VAL A 44 -10.56 1.95 -0.70
CA VAL A 44 -10.22 0.93 -1.69
C VAL A 44 -10.26 1.60 -3.05
N VAL A 45 -9.10 1.67 -3.72
CA VAL A 45 -8.98 2.21 -5.07
C VAL A 45 -8.62 1.06 -6.00
N GLY A 46 -9.54 0.70 -6.86
CA GLY A 46 -9.37 -0.36 -7.83
C GLY A 46 -8.99 0.17 -9.21
N TYR A 47 -8.74 -0.75 -10.12
CA TYR A 47 -8.43 -0.44 -11.51
C TYR A 47 -9.50 0.47 -12.15
N ASP A 48 -10.77 0.18 -11.87
CA ASP A 48 -11.91 0.90 -12.42
C ASP A 48 -12.15 2.28 -11.80
N ASP A 49 -11.43 2.60 -10.72
CA ASP A 49 -11.49 3.93 -10.09
C ASP A 49 -10.45 4.90 -10.67
N VAL A 50 -9.58 4.43 -11.55
CA VAL A 50 -8.46 5.20 -12.10
C VAL A 50 -8.55 5.20 -13.62
N SER A 51 -8.48 6.37 -14.23
CA SER A 51 -8.56 6.50 -15.69
C SER A 51 -7.31 5.96 -16.38
N ASN A 52 -7.45 5.66 -17.69
CA ASN A 52 -6.33 5.25 -18.53
C ASN A 52 -5.21 6.31 -18.48
N GLY A 53 -3.97 5.85 -18.38
CA GLY A 53 -2.82 6.73 -18.27
C GLY A 53 -2.48 7.14 -16.84
N HIS A 54 -3.37 6.89 -15.88
CA HIS A 54 -3.14 7.17 -14.45
C HIS A 54 -2.98 5.91 -13.60
N GLN A 55 -2.87 4.75 -14.24
CA GLN A 55 -2.61 3.48 -13.54
C GLN A 55 -1.19 3.44 -12.96
N LYS A 56 -0.99 2.59 -11.95
CA LYS A 56 0.35 2.42 -11.35
C LYS A 56 1.40 2.19 -12.43
N PRO A 57 2.58 2.78 -12.31
CA PRO A 57 3.15 3.53 -11.17
C PRO A 57 2.79 5.02 -11.10
N HIS A 58 1.84 5.52 -11.91
CA HIS A 58 1.36 6.89 -11.77
C HIS A 58 0.72 7.07 -10.38
N PRO A 59 1.04 8.16 -9.64
CA PRO A 59 0.65 8.27 -8.22
C PRO A 59 -0.82 8.58 -7.98
N PHE A 60 -1.63 8.80 -8.99
CA PHE A 60 -3.02 9.26 -8.86
C PHE A 60 -3.84 8.42 -7.88
N GLY A 61 -3.85 7.10 -8.06
CA GLY A 61 -4.65 6.22 -7.20
C GLY A 61 -4.19 6.23 -5.75
N GLY A 62 -2.89 6.31 -5.52
CA GLY A 62 -2.32 6.40 -4.18
C GLY A 62 -2.64 7.71 -3.49
N VAL A 63 -2.51 8.83 -4.20
CA VAL A 63 -2.87 10.15 -3.67
C VAL A 63 -4.35 10.19 -3.34
N LYS A 64 -5.21 9.66 -4.22
CA LYS A 64 -6.65 9.57 -3.96
C LYS A 64 -6.95 8.73 -2.71
N CYS A 65 -6.27 7.62 -2.54
CA CYS A 65 -6.43 6.77 -1.38
C CYS A 65 -6.07 7.53 -0.08
N VAL A 66 -4.97 8.26 -0.09
CA VAL A 66 -4.53 9.09 1.05
C VAL A 66 -5.55 10.18 1.35
N GLU A 67 -6.05 10.86 0.32
CA GLU A 67 -7.08 11.90 0.49
C GLU A 67 -8.36 11.33 1.08
N ASN A 68 -8.77 10.14 0.67
CA ASN A 68 -9.96 9.48 1.20
C ASN A 68 -9.83 9.13 2.68
N ILE A 69 -8.62 8.84 3.13
CA ILE A 69 -8.35 8.46 4.53
C ILE A 69 -8.15 9.69 5.41
N PHE A 70 -7.36 10.65 4.95
CA PHE A 70 -6.87 11.78 5.77
C PHE A 70 -7.46 13.13 5.39
N GLY A 71 -8.17 13.22 4.29
CA GLY A 71 -8.70 14.48 3.75
C GLY A 71 -7.73 15.15 2.78
N VAL A 72 -8.25 16.14 2.05
CA VAL A 72 -7.50 16.86 1.00
C VAL A 72 -6.53 17.87 1.61
N ASP A 73 -6.94 18.58 2.68
CA ASP A 73 -6.15 19.61 3.34
C ASP A 73 -5.35 19.03 4.48
N GLN A 74 -4.26 18.32 4.12
CA GLN A 74 -3.40 17.67 5.10
C GLN A 74 -2.39 18.67 5.65
N ALA A 75 -2.61 19.13 6.89
CA ALA A 75 -1.72 20.08 7.58
C ALA A 75 -0.60 19.40 8.36
N ASN A 76 -0.78 18.13 8.75
CA ASN A 76 0.19 17.39 9.56
C ASN A 76 1.07 16.52 8.71
N GLU A 77 2.26 16.20 9.22
CA GLU A 77 3.15 15.24 8.56
C GLU A 77 2.54 13.85 8.55
N LEU A 78 2.67 13.18 7.40
CA LEU A 78 2.24 11.80 7.23
C LEU A 78 3.43 10.88 7.07
N CYS A 79 3.40 9.75 7.74
CA CYS A 79 4.28 8.63 7.47
C CYS A 79 3.41 7.47 6.97
N LEU A 80 3.59 7.14 5.71
CA LEU A 80 2.81 6.12 5.03
C LEU A 80 3.69 4.91 4.74
N MET A 81 3.09 3.73 4.71
CA MET A 81 3.79 2.53 4.29
C MET A 81 3.04 1.91 3.11
N TYR A 82 3.74 1.66 2.03
CA TYR A 82 3.19 0.97 0.87
C TYR A 82 3.85 -0.39 0.72
N ILE A 83 3.04 -1.43 0.71
CA ILE A 83 3.50 -2.81 0.63
C ILE A 83 3.05 -3.39 -0.71
N GLY A 84 4.00 -3.88 -1.49
CA GLY A 84 3.71 -4.49 -2.78
C GLY A 84 4.74 -5.55 -3.14
N ASP A 85 4.51 -6.28 -4.22
CA ASP A 85 5.32 -7.41 -4.63
C ASP A 85 6.06 -7.22 -5.95
N HIS A 86 5.88 -6.08 -6.62
CA HIS A 86 6.54 -5.76 -7.88
C HIS A 86 7.35 -4.47 -7.77
N GLU A 87 8.36 -4.33 -8.63
CA GLU A 87 9.14 -3.10 -8.69
C GLU A 87 8.27 -1.87 -8.96
N ALA A 88 7.23 -2.02 -9.76
CA ALA A 88 6.26 -0.94 -10.03
C ALA A 88 5.59 -0.42 -8.75
N ASP A 89 5.42 -1.26 -7.72
CA ASP A 89 4.88 -0.84 -6.44
C ASP A 89 5.85 0.07 -5.69
N THR A 90 7.14 -0.21 -5.76
CA THR A 90 8.17 0.67 -5.18
C THR A 90 8.22 2.00 -5.94
N GLN A 91 8.17 1.97 -7.27
CA GLN A 91 8.09 3.18 -8.09
C GLN A 91 6.85 4.00 -7.72
N PHE A 92 5.73 3.33 -7.53
CA PHE A 92 4.47 3.94 -7.13
C PHE A 92 4.61 4.64 -5.77
N ALA A 93 5.22 3.99 -4.79
CA ALA A 93 5.48 4.58 -3.48
C ALA A 93 6.32 5.87 -3.59
N ARG A 94 7.38 5.84 -4.40
CA ARG A 94 8.23 7.01 -4.63
C ARG A 94 7.48 8.14 -5.33
N ASN A 95 6.62 7.80 -6.27
CA ASN A 95 5.81 8.78 -7.00
C ASN A 95 4.73 9.40 -6.12
N ILE A 96 4.12 8.62 -5.22
CA ILE A 96 3.18 9.14 -4.22
C ILE A 96 3.88 10.15 -3.31
N GLU A 97 5.06 9.80 -2.81
CA GLU A 97 5.84 10.68 -1.94
C GLU A 97 6.14 12.02 -2.63
N ALA A 98 6.58 11.97 -3.89
CA ALA A 98 6.85 13.16 -4.66
C ALA A 98 5.59 14.00 -4.90
N ALA A 99 4.46 13.36 -5.16
CA ALA A 99 3.19 14.06 -5.40
C ALA A 99 2.61 14.70 -4.14
N LEU A 100 2.78 14.08 -2.98
CA LEU A 100 2.29 14.62 -1.70
C LEU A 100 3.18 15.72 -1.14
N GLY A 101 4.45 15.76 -1.55
CA GLY A 101 5.37 16.83 -1.19
C GLY A 101 5.99 16.68 0.19
N LYS A 102 6.37 17.82 0.79
CA LYS A 102 7.24 17.85 1.97
C LYS A 102 6.64 17.26 3.25
N ASN A 103 5.31 17.16 3.32
CA ASN A 103 4.62 16.71 4.53
C ASN A 103 4.35 15.20 4.53
N ALA A 104 4.88 14.47 3.56
CA ALA A 104 4.65 13.04 3.48
C ALA A 104 5.96 12.29 3.26
N LYS A 105 6.09 11.18 3.98
CA LYS A 105 7.13 10.19 3.77
C LYS A 105 6.46 8.86 3.48
N VAL A 106 6.89 8.19 2.41
CA VAL A 106 6.35 6.88 2.04
C VAL A 106 7.43 5.82 2.15
N ILE A 107 7.23 4.91 3.08
CA ILE A 107 8.12 3.75 3.28
C ILE A 107 7.67 2.67 2.29
N ALA A 108 8.55 2.26 1.40
CA ALA A 108 8.28 1.21 0.43
C ALA A 108 8.76 -0.13 0.97
N VAL A 109 7.87 -1.09 1.06
CA VAL A 109 8.17 -2.46 1.50
C VAL A 109 7.88 -3.43 0.37
N ALA A 110 8.89 -4.18 -0.03
CA ALA A 110 8.72 -5.24 -1.01
C ALA A 110 8.38 -6.55 -0.31
N ALA A 111 7.26 -7.15 -0.67
CA ALA A 111 6.88 -8.48 -0.20
C ALA A 111 7.65 -9.53 -1.04
N GLY A 112 8.88 -9.81 -0.64
CA GLY A 112 9.84 -10.60 -1.41
C GLY A 112 9.54 -12.09 -1.53
N TYR A 113 8.50 -12.57 -0.82
CA TYR A 113 8.06 -13.96 -0.94
C TYR A 113 7.22 -14.24 -2.19
N SER A 114 7.08 -13.27 -3.09
CA SER A 114 6.43 -13.41 -4.40
C SER A 114 7.50 -13.63 -5.43
N ARG A 115 8.49 -14.19 -5.51
CA ARG A 115 9.46 -14.52 -6.59
C ARG A 115 9.92 -13.33 -7.45
N SER A 116 9.76 -12.11 -7.00
CA SER A 116 10.10 -10.92 -7.80
C SER A 116 11.53 -10.42 -7.58
N GLU A 117 12.31 -11.06 -6.73
CA GLU A 117 13.71 -10.76 -6.44
C GLU A 117 13.97 -9.26 -6.20
N PRO A 118 13.38 -8.66 -5.15
CA PRO A 118 13.45 -7.21 -4.95
C PRO A 118 14.87 -6.65 -4.83
N GLU A 119 15.81 -7.45 -4.40
CA GLU A 119 17.22 -7.06 -4.28
C GLU A 119 17.85 -6.70 -5.62
N ASN A 120 17.26 -7.15 -6.72
CA ASN A 120 17.76 -6.90 -8.08
C ASN A 120 17.05 -5.75 -8.79
N TRP A 121 16.04 -5.14 -8.16
CA TRP A 121 15.31 -4.02 -8.77
C TRP A 121 16.19 -2.78 -8.88
N GLN A 122 15.96 -1.98 -9.94
CA GLN A 122 16.60 -0.68 -10.07
C GLN A 122 16.06 0.32 -9.07
N THR A 123 14.74 0.34 -8.88
CA THR A 123 14.09 1.15 -7.84
C THR A 123 14.05 0.34 -6.56
N LYS A 124 14.87 0.73 -5.60
CA LYS A 124 15.04 -0.05 -4.37
C LYS A 124 13.96 0.28 -3.35
N PRO A 125 13.35 -0.75 -2.72
CA PRO A 125 12.48 -0.52 -1.58
C PRO A 125 13.29 -0.15 -0.34
N ASP A 126 12.61 0.38 0.67
CA ASP A 126 13.23 0.65 1.97
C ASP A 126 13.44 -0.64 2.77
N TYR A 127 12.54 -1.60 2.62
CA TYR A 127 12.61 -2.89 3.29
C TYR A 127 12.19 -4.01 2.34
N ILE A 128 12.72 -5.19 2.60
CA ILE A 128 12.30 -6.42 1.93
C ILE A 128 11.77 -7.37 2.99
N ALA A 129 10.54 -7.82 2.84
CA ALA A 129 9.93 -8.84 3.69
C ALA A 129 9.91 -10.16 2.93
N ASN A 130 10.65 -11.13 3.39
CA ASN A 130 10.68 -12.47 2.79
C ASN A 130 9.70 -13.43 3.46
N HIS A 131 9.10 -13.01 4.55
CA HIS A 131 8.13 -13.76 5.33
C HIS A 131 7.13 -12.80 5.96
N VAL A 132 5.95 -13.30 6.29
CA VAL A 132 4.91 -12.48 6.94
C VAL A 132 5.36 -11.90 8.28
N ASP A 133 6.18 -12.63 9.01
CA ASP A 133 6.73 -12.14 10.28
C ASP A 133 7.61 -10.92 10.10
N ASP A 134 8.28 -10.80 8.96
CA ASP A 134 9.08 -9.61 8.64
C ASP A 134 8.19 -8.37 8.52
N LEU A 135 6.99 -8.52 7.95
CA LEU A 135 6.03 -7.41 7.88
C LEU A 135 5.61 -6.95 9.26
N LEU A 136 5.33 -7.87 10.17
CA LEU A 136 4.97 -7.52 11.54
C LEU A 136 6.08 -6.71 12.21
N THR A 137 7.32 -7.13 12.03
CA THR A 137 8.49 -6.44 12.59
C THR A 137 8.68 -5.06 11.95
N ILE A 138 8.59 -4.96 10.63
CA ILE A 138 8.79 -3.70 9.90
C ILE A 138 7.72 -2.69 10.29
N ILE A 139 6.45 -3.07 10.26
CA ILE A 139 5.34 -2.17 10.62
C ILE A 139 5.47 -1.75 12.07
N GLY A 140 5.83 -2.67 12.95
CA GLY A 140 6.01 -2.40 14.38
C GLY A 140 7.05 -1.32 14.68
N LYS A 141 8.03 -1.10 13.80
CA LYS A 141 9.04 -0.04 13.97
C LYS A 141 8.45 1.37 13.89
N TYR A 142 7.28 1.50 13.25
CA TYR A 142 6.65 2.80 12.98
C TYR A 142 5.39 3.04 13.81
N THR A 143 5.08 2.13 14.73
CA THR A 143 3.85 2.22 15.56
C THR A 143 4.13 2.36 17.05
#